data_ec62d2b1639fbb48f1d36fab68d21ddb
#
_entry.id   ec62d2b1639fbb48f1d36fab68d21ddb
#
_cell.length_a   1.000
_cell.length_b   1.000
_cell.length_c   1.000
_cell.angle_alpha   90.00
_cell.angle_beta   90.00
_cell.angle_gamma   90.00
#
_symmetry.space_group_name_H-M   'P 1'
#
loop_
_entity.id
_entity.type
_entity.pdbx_description
1 polymer ?
#
loop_
_entity_poly.entity_id
_entity_poly.type
_entity_poly.pdbx_seq_one_letter_code
_entity_poly.pdbx_strand_id
1 'polypeptide(L)'
;MEAEPERCCFDDWVDDWVQHARKKGVARELTGSLLDALDGVGLGGRTMLDLGCGIGDLAIGALDRGAASARGYDLSSKAISAARMLADERGVADRISFDVGDAATTDLPPADVVALNRVFCCYPDVRSLLDRSLAAAGSVYAFTIPSSNGLIGRFERIQAAIANVWYRLRRRTFGDFRVYIHDVDAIDERVRAEGFRLLRWERRRVVWHLAVYER
;
A
#
# COMPACT_ATOMS: atom_id res chain seq x y z
N MET A 1 -16.57 -20.34 -21.05
CA MET A 1 -15.76 -19.25 -21.57
C MET A 1 -15.63 -18.33 -20.37
N GLU A 2 -14.58 -18.54 -19.58
CA GLU A 2 -14.28 -17.65 -18.46
C GLU A 2 -13.86 -16.32 -19.07
N ALA A 3 -14.50 -15.22 -18.63
CA ALA A 3 -14.11 -13.89 -19.05
C ALA A 3 -12.65 -13.68 -18.68
N GLU A 4 -11.81 -13.25 -19.64
CA GLU A 4 -10.44 -12.82 -19.31
C GLU A 4 -10.53 -11.78 -18.19
N PRO A 5 -9.74 -11.92 -17.10
CA PRO A 5 -9.77 -10.96 -16.01
C PRO A 5 -9.48 -9.57 -16.58
N GLU A 6 -10.34 -8.61 -16.24
CA GLU A 6 -10.22 -7.24 -16.70
C GLU A 6 -8.83 -6.70 -16.31
N ARG A 7 -8.06 -6.25 -17.32
CA ARG A 7 -6.67 -5.82 -17.14
C ARG A 7 -6.59 -4.64 -16.19
N CYS A 8 -5.87 -4.80 -15.09
CA CYS A 8 -5.62 -3.72 -14.14
C CYS A 8 -4.56 -2.74 -14.69
N CYS A 9 -4.74 -1.46 -14.39
CA CYS A 9 -3.82 -0.40 -14.82
C CYS A 9 -2.38 -0.56 -14.30
N PHE A 10 -2.16 -1.40 -13.29
CA PHE A 10 -0.84 -1.68 -12.70
C PHE A 10 -0.10 -2.85 -13.34
N ASP A 11 -0.76 -3.66 -14.17
CA ASP A 11 -0.21 -4.91 -14.71
C ASP A 11 1.09 -4.72 -15.51
N ASP A 12 1.25 -3.57 -16.17
CA ASP A 12 2.44 -3.26 -16.98
C ASP A 12 3.72 -3.09 -16.15
N TRP A 13 3.59 -2.76 -14.86
CA TRP A 13 4.75 -2.55 -13.98
C TRP A 13 5.14 -3.78 -13.16
N VAL A 14 4.29 -4.81 -13.14
CA VAL A 14 4.50 -5.99 -12.30
C VAL A 14 5.82 -6.70 -12.62
N ASP A 15 6.15 -6.88 -13.89
CA ASP A 15 7.37 -7.58 -14.31
C ASP A 15 8.64 -6.83 -13.85
N ASP A 16 8.62 -5.50 -13.97
CA ASP A 16 9.73 -4.65 -13.49
C ASP A 16 9.84 -4.71 -11.95
N TRP A 17 8.72 -4.77 -11.24
CA TRP A 17 8.71 -4.91 -9.78
C TRP A 17 9.29 -6.24 -9.34
N VAL A 18 8.91 -7.34 -10.00
CA VAL A 18 9.44 -8.68 -9.72
C VAL A 18 10.96 -8.74 -9.98
N GLN A 19 11.42 -8.20 -11.13
CA GLN A 19 12.86 -8.17 -11.42
C GLN A 19 13.64 -7.35 -10.36
N HIS A 20 13.06 -6.23 -9.91
CA HIS A 20 13.68 -5.42 -8.86
C HIS A 20 13.74 -6.17 -7.52
N ALA A 21 12.64 -6.83 -7.13
CA ALA A 21 12.56 -7.60 -5.90
C ALA A 21 13.59 -8.74 -5.87
N ARG A 22 13.78 -9.45 -7.00
CA ARG A 22 14.79 -10.52 -7.11
C ARG A 22 16.23 -10.02 -7.07
N LYS A 23 16.50 -8.82 -7.62
CA LYS A 23 17.87 -8.26 -7.68
C LYS A 23 18.32 -7.59 -6.39
N LYS A 24 17.42 -6.89 -5.68
CA LYS A 24 17.74 -6.01 -4.55
C LYS A 24 17.07 -6.43 -3.23
N GLY A 25 16.40 -7.57 -3.21
CA GLY A 25 15.52 -7.96 -2.12
C GLY A 25 14.11 -7.40 -2.32
N VAL A 26 13.16 -7.89 -1.52
CA VAL A 26 11.74 -7.57 -1.70
C VAL A 26 11.45 -6.10 -1.38
N ALA A 27 12.06 -5.55 -0.32
CA ALA A 27 11.75 -4.19 0.13
C ALA A 27 12.45 -3.10 -0.70
N ARG A 28 11.67 -2.25 -1.35
CA ARG A 28 12.14 -0.96 -1.89
C ARG A 28 12.41 0.01 -0.74
N GLU A 29 13.16 1.10 -1.00
CA GLU A 29 13.56 2.07 0.03
C GLU A 29 12.40 2.58 0.90
N LEU A 30 11.26 2.98 0.28
CA LEU A 30 10.09 3.46 1.03
C LEU A 30 9.41 2.31 1.80
N THR A 31 9.29 1.13 1.20
CA THR A 31 8.81 -0.09 1.85
C THR A 31 9.71 -0.48 3.01
N GLY A 32 11.03 -0.44 2.82
CA GLY A 32 12.01 -0.69 3.89
C GLY A 32 11.84 0.28 5.06
N SER A 33 11.70 1.59 4.77
CA SER A 33 11.45 2.59 5.82
C SER A 33 10.15 2.35 6.59
N LEU A 34 9.08 1.92 5.90
CA LEU A 34 7.81 1.60 6.56
C LEU A 34 7.96 0.34 7.43
N LEU A 35 8.64 -0.68 6.94
CA LEU A 35 8.94 -1.89 7.70
C LEU A 35 9.78 -1.59 8.95
N ASP A 36 10.81 -0.74 8.84
CA ASP A 36 11.64 -0.34 9.98
C ASP A 36 10.82 0.45 11.02
N ALA A 37 9.85 1.25 10.55
CA ALA A 37 8.94 1.97 11.44
C ALA A 37 7.96 1.03 12.17
N LEU A 38 7.44 0.02 11.46
CA LEU A 38 6.55 -1.01 12.03
C LEU A 38 7.29 -1.93 13.00
N ASP A 39 8.53 -2.31 12.70
CA ASP A 39 9.37 -3.09 13.60
C ASP A 39 9.62 -2.33 14.92
N GLY A 40 9.87 -1.02 14.81
CA GLY A 40 10.05 -0.13 15.97
C GLY A 40 8.82 -0.02 16.90
N VAL A 41 7.62 -0.39 16.45
CA VAL A 41 6.39 -0.45 17.27
C VAL A 41 5.99 -1.88 17.63
N GLY A 42 6.87 -2.87 17.38
CA GLY A 42 6.69 -4.25 17.79
C GLY A 42 5.85 -5.08 16.85
N LEU A 43 6.34 -5.27 15.62
CA LEU A 43 5.69 -6.12 14.60
C LEU A 43 5.69 -7.62 14.96
N GLY A 44 6.64 -8.06 15.80
CA GLY A 44 6.82 -9.47 16.16
C GLY A 44 5.56 -10.12 16.77
N GLY A 45 5.18 -11.28 16.26
CA GLY A 45 4.02 -12.06 16.73
C GLY A 45 2.65 -11.50 16.33
N ARG A 46 2.57 -10.35 15.64
CA ARG A 46 1.32 -9.71 15.21
C ARG A 46 0.86 -10.20 13.84
N THR A 47 -0.43 -10.13 13.60
CA THR A 47 -1.05 -10.32 12.29
C THR A 47 -1.01 -9.02 11.49
N MET A 48 -0.75 -9.11 10.17
CA MET A 48 -0.66 -7.94 9.30
C MET A 48 -1.60 -8.03 8.11
N LEU A 49 -2.24 -6.90 7.78
CA LEU A 49 -3.03 -6.69 6.58
C LEU A 49 -2.36 -5.62 5.72
N ASP A 50 -1.96 -5.98 4.50
CA ASP A 50 -1.30 -5.12 3.50
C ASP A 50 -2.31 -4.80 2.40
N LEU A 51 -2.80 -3.58 2.36
CA LEU A 51 -3.82 -3.13 1.40
C LEU A 51 -3.15 -2.39 0.23
N GLY A 52 -3.45 -2.83 -1.00
CA GLY A 52 -2.71 -2.45 -2.19
C GLY A 52 -1.31 -3.06 -2.18
N CYS A 53 -1.24 -4.36 -1.87
CA CYS A 53 0.01 -5.06 -1.58
C CYS A 53 0.96 -5.21 -2.79
N GLY A 54 0.47 -4.99 -4.02
CA GLY A 54 1.25 -5.21 -5.23
C GLY A 54 1.82 -6.61 -5.30
N ILE A 55 3.14 -6.72 -5.40
CA ILE A 55 3.86 -8.00 -5.42
C ILE A 55 4.17 -8.55 -4.00
N GLY A 56 3.56 -7.99 -2.95
CA GLY A 56 3.67 -8.48 -1.58
C GLY A 56 4.94 -8.09 -0.83
N ASP A 57 5.71 -7.10 -1.32
CA ASP A 57 7.01 -6.75 -0.75
C ASP A 57 6.93 -6.25 0.71
N LEU A 58 5.86 -5.56 1.09
CA LEU A 58 5.64 -5.13 2.47
C LEU A 58 5.24 -6.31 3.37
N ALA A 59 4.26 -7.11 2.94
CA ALA A 59 3.76 -8.24 3.70
C ALA A 59 4.82 -9.34 3.91
N ILE A 60 5.59 -9.69 2.85
CA ILE A 60 6.72 -10.65 2.94
C ILE A 60 7.80 -10.08 3.89
N GLY A 61 8.16 -8.81 3.73
CA GLY A 61 9.14 -8.16 4.59
C GLY A 61 8.72 -8.05 6.06
N ALA A 62 7.41 -8.03 6.35
CA ALA A 62 6.89 -8.09 7.71
C ALA A 62 7.09 -9.47 8.36
N LEU A 63 6.90 -10.55 7.59
CA LEU A 63 7.20 -11.92 8.07
C LEU A 63 8.68 -12.11 8.35
N ASP A 64 9.57 -11.53 7.53
CA ASP A 64 11.02 -11.53 7.76
C ASP A 64 11.40 -10.81 9.09
N ARG A 65 10.55 -9.89 9.57
CA ARG A 65 10.69 -9.16 10.83
C ARG A 65 9.88 -9.77 12.00
N GLY A 66 9.39 -10.98 11.82
CA GLY A 66 8.74 -11.74 12.88
C GLY A 66 7.24 -11.56 13.03
N ALA A 67 6.54 -10.93 12.06
CA ALA A 67 5.08 -10.99 12.04
C ALA A 67 4.61 -12.45 12.03
N ALA A 68 3.53 -12.76 12.76
CA ALA A 68 3.01 -14.12 12.87
C ALA A 68 2.43 -14.60 11.53
N SER A 69 1.63 -13.74 10.91
CA SER A 69 1.04 -13.99 9.59
C SER A 69 0.75 -12.68 8.88
N ALA A 70 0.58 -12.75 7.55
CA ALA A 70 0.20 -11.60 6.76
C ALA A 70 -0.89 -11.95 5.75
N ARG A 71 -1.69 -10.96 5.37
CA ARG A 71 -2.64 -11.04 4.27
C ARG A 71 -2.56 -9.80 3.41
N GLY A 72 -2.53 -9.97 2.09
CA GLY A 72 -2.47 -8.88 1.14
C GLY A 72 -3.66 -8.84 0.20
N TYR A 73 -4.12 -7.64 -0.14
CA TYR A 73 -5.14 -7.39 -1.16
C TYR A 73 -4.62 -6.42 -2.20
N ASP A 74 -4.89 -6.71 -3.47
CA ASP A 74 -4.59 -5.81 -4.60
C ASP A 74 -5.63 -5.97 -5.71
N LEU A 75 -5.83 -4.92 -6.50
CA LEU A 75 -6.73 -4.95 -7.65
C LEU A 75 -6.17 -5.77 -8.82
N SER A 76 -4.85 -5.89 -8.93
CA SER A 76 -4.16 -6.56 -10.01
C SER A 76 -4.04 -8.07 -9.75
N SER A 77 -4.74 -8.87 -10.53
CA SER A 77 -4.57 -10.34 -10.48
C SER A 77 -3.16 -10.78 -10.87
N LYS A 78 -2.49 -10.02 -11.76
CA LYS A 78 -1.10 -10.26 -12.14
C LYS A 78 -0.15 -10.00 -10.97
N ALA A 79 -0.36 -8.90 -10.23
CA ALA A 79 0.43 -8.58 -9.05
C ALA A 79 0.24 -9.63 -7.94
N ILE A 80 -1.00 -10.07 -7.69
CA ILE A 80 -1.31 -11.14 -6.74
C ILE A 80 -0.64 -12.46 -7.11
N SER A 81 -0.66 -12.82 -8.40
CA SER A 81 0.04 -14.03 -8.87
C SER A 81 1.56 -13.94 -8.63
N ALA A 82 2.14 -12.77 -8.88
CA ALA A 82 3.56 -12.50 -8.60
C ALA A 82 3.86 -12.51 -7.10
N ALA A 83 2.97 -11.97 -6.26
CA ALA A 83 3.13 -11.98 -4.81
C ALA A 83 3.16 -13.40 -4.24
N ARG A 84 2.27 -14.27 -4.70
CA ARG A 84 2.24 -15.70 -4.33
C ARG A 84 3.52 -16.40 -4.73
N MET A 85 3.97 -16.20 -5.97
CA MET A 85 5.24 -16.76 -6.45
C MET A 85 6.43 -16.30 -5.60
N LEU A 86 6.52 -15.01 -5.26
CA LEU A 86 7.60 -14.49 -4.42
C LEU A 86 7.54 -15.01 -2.99
N ALA A 87 6.33 -15.24 -2.43
CA ALA A 87 6.16 -15.86 -1.12
C ALA A 87 6.63 -17.31 -1.11
N ASP A 88 6.34 -18.08 -2.18
CA ASP A 88 6.85 -19.45 -2.36
C ASP A 88 8.39 -19.45 -2.48
N GLU A 89 8.97 -18.57 -3.31
CA GLU A 89 10.42 -18.42 -3.46
C GLU A 89 11.14 -18.08 -2.14
N ARG A 90 10.42 -17.37 -1.21
CA ARG A 90 10.95 -17.01 0.11
C ARG A 90 10.64 -18.02 1.20
N GLY A 91 9.87 -19.07 0.90
CA GLY A 91 9.51 -20.11 1.88
C GLY A 91 8.60 -19.62 3.00
N VAL A 92 7.73 -18.64 2.73
CA VAL A 92 6.79 -18.05 3.71
C VAL A 92 5.32 -18.24 3.34
N ALA A 93 5.03 -19.00 2.29
CA ALA A 93 3.68 -19.19 1.75
C ALA A 93 2.69 -19.81 2.76
N ASP A 94 3.16 -20.53 3.75
CA ASP A 94 2.37 -21.10 4.85
C ASP A 94 1.82 -20.07 5.84
N ARG A 95 2.44 -18.87 5.88
CA ARG A 95 2.08 -17.79 6.81
C ARG A 95 1.49 -16.55 6.13
N ILE A 96 1.32 -16.59 4.80
CA ILE A 96 0.84 -15.44 4.04
C ILE A 96 -0.21 -15.84 3.02
N SER A 97 -1.22 -15.01 2.82
CA SER A 97 -2.19 -15.14 1.74
C SER A 97 -2.36 -13.85 0.96
N PHE A 98 -2.65 -13.97 -0.33
CA PHE A 98 -2.89 -12.85 -1.21
C PHE A 98 -4.17 -13.06 -2.01
N ASP A 99 -5.05 -12.06 -2.02
CA ASP A 99 -6.34 -12.11 -2.70
C ASP A 99 -6.53 -10.90 -3.61
N VAL A 100 -7.17 -11.13 -4.76
CA VAL A 100 -7.61 -10.04 -5.62
C VAL A 100 -8.83 -9.39 -4.99
N GLY A 101 -8.77 -8.08 -4.75
CA GLY A 101 -9.89 -7.37 -4.15
C GLY A 101 -9.64 -5.88 -4.02
N ASP A 102 -10.72 -5.11 -4.06
CA ASP A 102 -10.72 -3.68 -3.78
C ASP A 102 -10.86 -3.47 -2.27
N ALA A 103 -9.82 -2.93 -1.64
CA ALA A 103 -9.77 -2.68 -0.20
C ALA A 103 -10.88 -1.73 0.31
N ALA A 104 -11.48 -0.91 -0.56
CA ALA A 104 -12.58 -0.02 -0.18
C ALA A 104 -13.96 -0.70 -0.22
N THR A 105 -14.09 -1.86 -0.86
CA THR A 105 -15.38 -2.56 -1.02
C THR A 105 -15.36 -4.00 -0.49
N THR A 106 -14.18 -4.62 -0.42
CA THR A 106 -14.00 -5.97 0.11
C THR A 106 -14.27 -6.01 1.62
N ASP A 107 -14.81 -7.13 2.09
CA ASP A 107 -14.90 -7.40 3.53
C ASP A 107 -13.52 -7.81 4.06
N LEU A 108 -12.86 -6.87 4.74
CA LEU A 108 -11.50 -7.05 5.23
C LEU A 108 -11.49 -7.76 6.58
N PRO A 109 -10.66 -8.80 6.77
CA PRO A 109 -10.50 -9.41 8.05
C PRO A 109 -9.79 -8.45 9.03
N PRO A 110 -10.09 -8.53 10.34
CA PRO A 110 -9.34 -7.76 11.33
C PRO A 110 -7.89 -8.25 11.41
N ALA A 111 -6.97 -7.30 11.64
CA ALA A 111 -5.56 -7.58 11.86
C ALA A 111 -4.97 -6.62 12.91
N ASP A 112 -3.93 -7.06 13.62
CA ASP A 112 -3.24 -6.20 14.59
C ASP A 112 -2.62 -4.98 13.93
N VAL A 113 -2.07 -5.16 12.74
CA VAL A 113 -1.41 -4.13 11.94
C VAL A 113 -2.09 -4.02 10.56
N VAL A 114 -2.54 -2.81 10.21
CA VAL A 114 -3.01 -2.51 8.85
C VAL A 114 -2.07 -1.49 8.22
N ALA A 115 -1.60 -1.78 7.02
CA ALA A 115 -0.68 -0.89 6.31
C ALA A 115 -1.10 -0.63 4.86
N LEU A 116 -0.88 0.61 4.40
CA LEU A 116 -1.14 1.06 3.03
C LEU A 116 0.12 1.77 2.48
N ASN A 117 0.90 1.05 1.69
CA ASN A 117 2.15 1.59 1.16
C ASN A 117 1.96 2.11 -0.27
N ARG A 118 1.93 3.44 -0.46
CA ARG A 118 1.73 4.10 -1.77
C ARG A 118 0.38 3.80 -2.43
N VAL A 119 -0.66 3.64 -1.64
CA VAL A 119 -2.01 3.28 -2.11
C VAL A 119 -2.88 4.51 -2.29
N PHE A 120 -2.91 5.42 -1.33
CA PHE A 120 -3.76 6.61 -1.37
C PHE A 120 -3.59 7.44 -2.66
N CYS A 121 -2.36 7.57 -3.15
CA CYS A 121 -2.07 8.34 -4.37
C CYS A 121 -2.65 7.73 -5.66
N CYS A 122 -3.15 6.52 -5.63
CA CYS A 122 -3.66 5.78 -6.77
C CYS A 122 -5.16 5.45 -6.65
N TYR A 123 -5.78 5.79 -5.52
CA TYR A 123 -7.17 5.46 -5.23
C TYR A 123 -8.04 6.73 -5.17
N PRO A 124 -9.14 6.81 -5.94
CA PRO A 124 -9.95 8.03 -6.04
C PRO A 124 -10.77 8.31 -4.78
N ASP A 125 -11.40 7.28 -4.20
CA ASP A 125 -12.26 7.41 -3.02
C ASP A 125 -11.49 7.08 -1.74
N VAL A 126 -10.67 8.05 -1.31
CA VAL A 126 -9.87 7.93 -0.09
C VAL A 126 -10.73 7.71 1.17
N ARG A 127 -11.96 8.22 1.18
CA ARG A 127 -12.85 8.09 2.34
C ARG A 127 -13.27 6.64 2.55
N SER A 128 -13.82 5.99 1.53
CA SER A 128 -14.22 4.59 1.61
C SER A 128 -13.03 3.67 1.95
N LEU A 129 -11.86 3.95 1.36
CA LEU A 129 -10.64 3.20 1.66
C LEU A 129 -10.20 3.38 3.13
N LEU A 130 -10.24 4.61 3.66
CA LEU A 130 -9.94 4.90 5.07
C LEU A 130 -10.92 4.21 6.01
N ASP A 131 -12.22 4.36 5.77
CA ASP A 131 -13.25 3.81 6.66
C ASP A 131 -13.13 2.28 6.75
N ARG A 132 -12.90 1.60 5.63
CA ARG A 132 -12.74 0.14 5.60
C ARG A 132 -11.42 -0.32 6.24
N SER A 133 -10.31 0.32 5.90
CA SER A 133 -9.00 -0.05 6.42
C SER A 133 -8.87 0.22 7.92
N LEU A 134 -9.42 1.34 8.42
CA LEU A 134 -9.46 1.66 9.85
C LEU A 134 -10.34 0.70 10.65
N ALA A 135 -11.48 0.27 10.08
CA ALA A 135 -12.36 -0.72 10.72
C ALA A 135 -11.67 -2.09 10.90
N ALA A 136 -10.76 -2.46 9.99
CA ALA A 136 -9.98 -3.70 10.06
C ALA A 136 -8.77 -3.58 11.01
N ALA A 137 -8.33 -2.37 11.37
CA ALA A 137 -7.12 -2.15 12.15
C ALA A 137 -7.35 -2.36 13.65
N GLY A 138 -6.64 -3.30 14.24
CA GLY A 138 -6.67 -3.61 15.68
C GLY A 138 -5.86 -2.59 16.49
N SER A 139 -4.55 -2.64 16.39
CA SER A 139 -3.66 -1.86 17.26
C SER A 139 -2.75 -0.89 16.53
N VAL A 140 -2.33 -1.17 15.29
CA VAL A 140 -1.42 -0.33 14.53
C VAL A 140 -2.01 -0.02 13.16
N TYR A 141 -1.95 1.25 12.77
CA TYR A 141 -2.31 1.72 11.43
C TYR A 141 -1.15 2.50 10.83
N ALA A 142 -0.71 2.14 9.63
CA ALA A 142 0.45 2.77 9.02
C ALA A 142 0.25 3.02 7.52
N PHE A 143 0.82 4.10 7.02
CA PHE A 143 0.75 4.38 5.59
C PHE A 143 1.90 5.23 5.08
N THR A 144 2.05 5.24 3.75
CA THR A 144 2.87 6.22 3.04
C THR A 144 2.01 6.99 2.04
N ILE A 145 2.20 8.32 1.97
CA ILE A 145 1.40 9.22 1.13
C ILE A 145 2.24 10.37 0.60
N PRO A 146 2.00 10.88 -0.64
CA PRO A 146 2.63 12.10 -1.12
C PRO A 146 2.21 13.32 -0.31
N SER A 147 3.11 14.30 -0.19
CA SER A 147 2.83 15.56 0.48
C SER A 147 1.73 16.34 -0.24
N SER A 148 0.76 16.85 0.51
CA SER A 148 -0.28 17.75 -0.02
C SER A 148 -0.11 19.21 0.40
N ASN A 149 0.81 19.50 1.33
CA ASN A 149 0.91 20.78 2.01
C ASN A 149 2.06 21.66 1.48
N GLY A 150 1.89 22.98 1.61
CA GLY A 150 2.90 23.98 1.29
C GLY A 150 3.30 24.01 -0.18
N LEU A 151 4.51 24.48 -0.45
CA LEU A 151 5.06 24.58 -1.81
C LEU A 151 5.26 23.21 -2.46
N ILE A 152 5.65 22.21 -1.66
CA ILE A 152 5.84 20.84 -2.14
C ILE A 152 4.50 20.25 -2.59
N GLY A 153 3.45 20.38 -1.80
CA GLY A 153 2.12 19.88 -2.18
C GLY A 153 1.55 20.58 -3.41
N ARG A 154 1.84 21.89 -3.61
CA ARG A 154 1.48 22.58 -4.85
C ARG A 154 2.22 22.02 -6.06
N PHE A 155 3.50 21.75 -5.91
CA PHE A 155 4.32 21.13 -6.97
C PHE A 155 3.82 19.73 -7.30
N GLU A 156 3.53 18.89 -6.29
CA GLU A 156 2.98 17.56 -6.47
C GLU A 156 1.62 17.57 -7.20
N ARG A 157 0.73 18.52 -6.88
CA ARG A 157 -0.54 18.68 -7.61
C ARG A 157 -0.34 19.03 -9.08
N ILE A 158 0.62 19.91 -9.39
CA ILE A 158 0.95 20.27 -10.76
C ILE A 158 1.52 19.06 -11.50
N GLN A 159 2.46 18.34 -10.89
CA GLN A 159 3.02 17.11 -11.48
C GLN A 159 1.95 16.04 -11.71
N ALA A 160 1.08 15.82 -10.72
CA ALA A 160 -0.03 14.89 -10.84
C ALA A 160 -0.99 15.28 -11.98
N ALA A 161 -1.31 16.58 -12.12
CA ALA A 161 -2.15 17.07 -13.23
C ALA A 161 -1.52 16.81 -14.59
N ILE A 162 -0.21 17.10 -14.76
CA ILE A 162 0.54 16.82 -15.99
C ILE A 162 0.57 15.31 -16.27
N ALA A 163 0.91 14.51 -15.25
CA ALA A 163 0.94 13.05 -15.37
C ALA A 163 -0.44 12.49 -15.78
N ASN A 164 -1.52 12.99 -15.19
CA ASN A 164 -2.88 12.55 -15.51
C ASN A 164 -3.31 12.91 -16.94
N VAL A 165 -2.83 14.04 -17.48
CA VAL A 165 -3.03 14.35 -18.93
C VAL A 165 -2.28 13.33 -19.78
N TRP A 166 -1.03 13.02 -19.43
CA TRP A 166 -0.21 12.05 -20.16
C TRP A 166 -0.82 10.63 -20.10
N TYR A 167 -1.28 10.16 -18.92
CA TYR A 167 -1.98 8.88 -18.77
C TYR A 167 -3.25 8.83 -19.61
N ARG A 168 -4.04 9.90 -19.60
CA ARG A 168 -5.26 9.99 -20.42
C ARG A 168 -4.97 9.90 -21.91
N LEU A 169 -3.88 10.52 -22.41
CA LEU A 169 -3.46 10.42 -23.80
C LEU A 169 -2.97 9.00 -24.17
N ARG A 170 -2.47 8.26 -23.19
CA ARG A 170 -1.99 6.88 -23.32
C ARG A 170 -2.93 5.85 -22.71
N ARG A 171 -4.22 6.12 -22.72
CA ARG A 171 -5.25 5.27 -22.11
C ARG A 171 -5.23 3.81 -22.61
N ARG A 172 -4.79 3.56 -23.84
CA ARG A 172 -4.63 2.19 -24.38
C ARG A 172 -3.58 1.36 -23.62
N THR A 173 -2.58 2.03 -23.01
CA THR A 173 -1.51 1.39 -22.24
C THR A 173 -1.84 1.34 -20.75
N PHE A 174 -2.31 2.46 -20.19
CA PHE A 174 -2.47 2.63 -18.74
C PHE A 174 -3.94 2.57 -18.25
N GLY A 175 -4.89 2.26 -19.13
CA GLY A 175 -6.31 2.23 -18.78
C GLY A 175 -6.79 3.57 -18.21
N ASP A 176 -7.54 3.51 -17.13
CA ASP A 176 -8.06 4.70 -16.42
C ASP A 176 -7.19 5.11 -15.24
N PHE A 177 -5.92 4.69 -15.20
CA PHE A 177 -4.99 5.06 -14.14
C PHE A 177 -4.87 6.58 -13.96
N ARG A 178 -4.90 7.02 -12.70
CA ARG A 178 -4.72 8.41 -12.31
C ARG A 178 -3.93 8.51 -11.00
N VAL A 179 -3.21 9.61 -10.86
CA VAL A 179 -2.54 9.99 -9.63
C VAL A 179 -3.38 11.03 -8.89
N TYR A 180 -3.57 10.81 -7.60
CA TYR A 180 -4.33 11.69 -6.71
C TYR A 180 -3.42 12.26 -5.62
N ILE A 181 -3.64 13.52 -5.27
CA ILE A 181 -3.00 14.19 -4.14
C ILE A 181 -4.08 14.52 -3.12
N HIS A 182 -4.29 13.61 -2.21
CA HIS A 182 -5.27 13.77 -1.14
C HIS A 182 -4.76 14.69 -0.03
N ASP A 183 -5.68 15.27 0.72
CA ASP A 183 -5.37 16.10 1.87
C ASP A 183 -4.84 15.23 3.01
N VAL A 184 -3.55 15.42 3.31
CA VAL A 184 -2.83 14.62 4.31
C VAL A 184 -3.31 14.94 5.72
N ASP A 185 -3.69 16.21 5.98
CA ASP A 185 -4.17 16.63 7.30
C ASP A 185 -5.56 16.04 7.57
N ALA A 186 -6.44 16.02 6.57
CA ALA A 186 -7.76 15.38 6.68
C ALA A 186 -7.66 13.87 6.94
N ILE A 187 -6.65 13.21 6.36
CA ILE A 187 -6.37 11.78 6.61
C ILE A 187 -5.89 11.60 8.06
N ASP A 188 -4.93 12.41 8.54
CA ASP A 188 -4.46 12.36 9.93
C ASP A 188 -5.60 12.57 10.93
N GLU A 189 -6.43 13.60 10.71
CA GLU A 189 -7.60 13.88 11.55
C GLU A 189 -8.57 12.67 11.59
N ARG A 190 -8.85 12.06 10.44
CA ARG A 190 -9.73 10.89 10.37
C ARG A 190 -9.17 9.68 11.12
N VAL A 191 -7.87 9.40 11.00
CA VAL A 191 -7.21 8.31 11.72
C VAL A 191 -7.28 8.55 13.24
N ARG A 192 -7.02 9.78 13.68
CA ARG A 192 -7.11 10.15 15.11
C ARG A 192 -8.53 10.07 15.65
N ALA A 193 -9.53 10.43 14.84
CA ALA A 193 -10.94 10.35 15.23
C ALA A 193 -11.39 8.90 15.51
N GLU A 194 -10.71 7.90 14.94
CA GLU A 194 -10.93 6.48 15.24
C GLU A 194 -10.17 5.99 16.49
N GLY A 195 -9.58 6.91 17.26
CA GLY A 195 -8.90 6.60 18.52
C GLY A 195 -7.44 6.20 18.37
N PHE A 196 -6.86 6.37 17.20
CA PHE A 196 -5.43 6.14 17.00
C PHE A 196 -4.59 7.35 17.39
N ARG A 197 -3.48 7.12 18.06
CA ARG A 197 -2.47 8.13 18.44
C ARG A 197 -1.29 8.06 17.50
N LEU A 198 -0.87 9.19 16.94
CA LEU A 198 0.33 9.26 16.10
C LEU A 198 1.58 8.94 16.92
N LEU A 199 2.33 7.95 16.48
CA LEU A 199 3.64 7.58 17.05
C LEU A 199 4.79 8.15 16.21
N ARG A 200 4.65 8.11 14.89
CA ARG A 200 5.73 8.49 13.98
C ARG A 200 5.16 9.23 12.77
N TRP A 201 5.76 10.38 12.45
CA TRP A 201 5.50 11.13 11.24
C TRP A 201 6.84 11.55 10.64
N GLU A 202 7.19 10.98 9.51
CA GLU A 202 8.47 11.24 8.89
C GLU A 202 8.31 11.63 7.42
N ARG A 203 9.14 12.58 7.00
CA ARG A 203 9.28 12.88 5.58
C ARG A 203 10.36 11.98 4.97
N ARG A 204 10.00 11.32 3.88
CA ARG A 204 10.90 10.47 3.11
C ARG A 204 10.99 10.99 1.67
N ARG A 205 12.18 11.00 1.08
CA ARG A 205 12.41 11.42 -0.31
C ARG A 205 11.73 12.75 -0.67
N VAL A 206 11.84 13.79 0.10
CA VAL A 206 11.29 15.14 -0.12
C VAL A 206 9.75 15.19 -0.21
N VAL A 207 9.12 14.28 -0.96
CA VAL A 207 7.69 14.33 -1.30
C VAL A 207 6.80 13.32 -0.58
N TRP A 208 7.36 12.31 0.10
CA TRP A 208 6.60 11.28 0.78
C TRP A 208 6.53 11.51 2.28
N HIS A 209 5.37 11.30 2.86
CA HIS A 209 5.18 11.12 4.29
C HIS A 209 5.00 9.64 4.62
N LEU A 210 5.61 9.23 5.71
CA LEU A 210 5.40 7.95 6.38
C LEU A 210 4.76 8.24 7.73
N ALA A 211 3.65 7.60 8.02
CA ALA A 211 2.92 7.74 9.28
C ALA A 211 2.68 6.38 9.92
N VAL A 212 2.85 6.31 11.23
CA VAL A 212 2.51 5.15 12.06
C VAL A 212 1.72 5.62 13.26
N TYR A 213 0.61 4.95 13.51
CA TYR A 213 -0.32 5.22 14.61
C TYR A 213 -0.55 3.95 15.41
N GLU A 214 -0.89 4.11 16.70
CA GLU A 214 -1.24 3.04 17.62
C GLU A 214 -2.54 3.40 18.37
N ARG A 215 -3.33 2.38 18.63
CA ARG A 215 -4.55 2.48 19.44
C ARG A 215 -4.31 1.92 20.84
#